data_cc6ee7b1f96141da90f5b9d9713058c9
#
_entry.id   cc6ee7b1f96141da90f5b9d9713058c9
#
_cell.length_a   1.000
_cell.length_b   1.000
_cell.length_c   1.000
_cell.angle_alpha   90.00
_cell.angle_beta   90.00
_cell.angle_gamma   90.00
#
_symmetry.space_group_name_H-M   'P 1'
#
loop_
_entity.id
_entity.type
_entity.pdbx_description
1 polymer ?
#
loop_
_entity_poly.entity_id
_entity_poly.type
_entity_poly.pdbx_seq_one_letter_code
_entity_poly.pdbx_strand_id
1 'polypeptide(L)'
;RHFAEKIYSEAQRMIDLVEDTLRLSRLDEGAADMQWAPIDLYETAKSAMQELTAPAELKNVSIQLEGTKTVIQGIPQLVSGIVFNLMDNAVKYNKDGGLVIVRLGEEKGQAVLTVTDTGIGISPEHQERVFERFYRVDKSHSKEIGGTGLGLSIVKHGASLHGAQIHMDSQVGRGTSVQLLFPHHE
;
A
#
# COMPACT_ATOMS: atom_id res chain seq x y z
N ARG A 1 32.37 -8.80 -1.80
CA ARG A 1 31.44 -7.69 -2.06
C ARG A 1 29.98 -8.20 -2.13
N HIS A 2 29.67 -9.12 -2.99
CA HIS A 2 28.33 -9.72 -3.16
C HIS A 2 27.75 -10.38 -1.88
N PHE A 3 28.58 -10.97 -1.02
CA PHE A 3 28.17 -11.58 0.26
C PHE A 3 27.74 -10.53 1.29
N ALA A 4 28.45 -9.39 1.37
CA ALA A 4 28.11 -8.30 2.26
C ALA A 4 26.80 -7.59 1.84
N GLU A 5 26.58 -7.41 0.54
CA GLU A 5 25.34 -6.85 -0.02
C GLU A 5 24.14 -7.76 0.30
N LYS A 6 24.33 -9.08 0.25
CA LYS A 6 23.29 -10.05 0.58
C LYS A 6 22.95 -10.05 2.08
N ILE A 7 23.95 -9.94 2.96
CA ILE A 7 23.75 -9.81 4.40
C ILE A 7 22.98 -8.52 4.70
N TYR A 8 23.36 -7.40 4.07
CA TYR A 8 22.70 -6.12 4.27
C TYR A 8 21.22 -6.17 3.85
N SER A 9 20.93 -6.74 2.69
CA SER A 9 19.54 -6.86 2.20
C SER A 9 18.67 -7.76 3.09
N GLU A 10 19.21 -8.87 3.61
CA GLU A 10 18.48 -9.73 4.55
C GLU A 10 18.28 -9.06 5.92
N ALA A 11 19.27 -8.30 6.40
CA ALA A 11 19.13 -7.53 7.64
C ALA A 11 18.04 -6.44 7.51
N GLN A 12 18.03 -5.70 6.40
CA GLN A 12 16.98 -4.71 6.12
C GLN A 12 15.59 -5.36 6.07
N ARG A 13 15.47 -6.49 5.38
CA ARG A 13 14.22 -7.25 5.33
C ARG A 13 13.74 -7.72 6.70
N MET A 14 14.65 -8.10 7.60
CA MET A 14 14.30 -8.48 8.97
C MET A 14 13.80 -7.27 9.77
N ILE A 15 14.41 -6.11 9.59
CA ILE A 15 13.96 -4.85 10.21
C ILE A 15 12.54 -4.53 9.75
N ASP A 16 12.30 -4.52 8.43
CA ASP A 16 10.99 -4.26 7.83
C ASP A 16 9.93 -5.25 8.38
N LEU A 17 10.29 -6.53 8.52
CA LEU A 17 9.40 -7.56 9.06
C LEU A 17 9.03 -7.29 10.53
N VAL A 18 10.02 -6.89 11.35
CA VAL A 18 9.78 -6.55 12.76
C VAL A 18 8.90 -5.31 12.88
N GLU A 19 9.16 -4.27 12.11
CA GLU A 19 8.35 -3.04 12.10
C GLU A 19 6.91 -3.32 11.68
N ASP A 20 6.70 -4.07 10.60
CA ASP A 20 5.37 -4.45 10.12
C ASP A 20 4.62 -5.32 11.14
N THR A 21 5.33 -6.25 11.81
CA THR A 21 4.76 -7.10 12.86
C THR A 21 4.34 -6.27 14.07
N LEU A 22 5.16 -5.30 14.50
CA LEU A 22 4.83 -4.39 15.58
C LEU A 22 3.64 -3.49 15.24
N ARG A 23 3.55 -3.02 13.98
CA ARG A 23 2.38 -2.26 13.51
C ARG A 23 1.11 -3.12 13.58
N LEU A 24 1.16 -4.36 13.11
CA LEU A 24 0.02 -5.29 13.20
C LEU A 24 -0.36 -5.62 14.65
N SER A 25 0.62 -5.86 15.54
CA SER A 25 0.35 -6.14 16.96
C SER A 25 -0.40 -4.98 17.62
N ARG A 26 0.02 -3.75 17.35
CA ARG A 26 -0.68 -2.54 17.87
C ARG A 26 -2.10 -2.42 17.33
N LEU A 27 -2.32 -2.84 16.08
CA LEU A 27 -3.64 -2.88 15.47
C LEU A 27 -4.53 -3.96 16.10
N ASP A 28 -3.97 -5.12 16.43
CA ASP A 28 -4.69 -6.24 17.07
C ASP A 28 -5.05 -5.93 18.54
N GLU A 29 -4.24 -5.15 19.27
CA GLU A 29 -4.52 -4.72 20.64
C GLU A 29 -5.65 -3.69 20.75
N GLY A 30 -6.14 -3.21 19.63
CA GLY A 30 -7.27 -2.29 19.49
C GLY A 30 -6.85 -0.83 19.47
N ALA A 31 -7.63 -0.04 18.75
CA ALA A 31 -7.41 1.40 18.56
C ALA A 31 -7.78 2.26 19.80
N ALA A 32 -7.96 1.66 20.97
CA ALA A 32 -8.49 2.35 22.17
C ALA A 32 -7.66 3.58 22.57
N ASP A 33 -6.34 3.54 22.37
CA ASP A 33 -5.44 4.66 22.69
C ASP A 33 -5.03 5.49 21.45
N MET A 34 -5.55 5.17 20.26
CA MET A 34 -5.20 5.88 19.04
C MET A 34 -6.11 7.10 18.83
N GLN A 35 -5.49 8.25 18.59
CA GLN A 35 -6.23 9.50 18.38
C GLN A 35 -6.72 9.60 16.94
N TRP A 36 -8.02 9.81 16.79
CA TRP A 36 -8.64 10.16 15.52
C TRP A 36 -8.46 11.64 15.25
N ALA A 37 -8.16 11.97 14.00
CA ALA A 37 -7.96 13.34 13.55
C ALA A 37 -8.43 13.51 12.10
N PRO A 38 -8.74 14.75 11.67
CA PRO A 38 -8.95 15.03 10.26
C PRO A 38 -7.65 14.84 9.48
N ILE A 39 -7.70 14.05 8.40
CA ILE A 39 -6.55 13.69 7.56
C ILE A 39 -6.84 14.09 6.13
N ASP A 40 -5.94 14.85 5.53
CA ASP A 40 -5.97 15.14 4.11
C ASP A 40 -5.27 14.00 3.35
N LEU A 41 -6.06 13.19 2.63
CA LEU A 41 -5.56 12.06 1.84
C LEU A 41 -4.64 12.52 0.71
N TYR A 42 -4.87 13.71 0.15
CA TYR A 42 -4.01 14.24 -0.91
C TYR A 42 -2.59 14.55 -0.40
N GLU A 43 -2.48 15.22 0.73
CA GLU A 43 -1.16 15.49 1.33
C GLU A 43 -0.51 14.21 1.85
N THR A 44 -1.28 13.23 2.33
CA THR A 44 -0.78 11.91 2.71
C THR A 44 -0.20 11.17 1.50
N ALA A 45 -0.91 11.15 0.38
CA ALA A 45 -0.44 10.50 -0.86
C ALA A 45 0.78 11.22 -1.44
N LYS A 46 0.81 12.54 -1.37
CA LYS A 46 1.96 13.35 -1.81
C LYS A 46 3.21 13.06 -0.98
N SER A 47 3.07 12.90 0.34
CA SER A 47 4.18 12.50 1.21
C SER A 47 4.70 11.11 0.86
N ALA A 48 3.82 10.13 0.68
CA ALA A 48 4.19 8.78 0.26
C ALA A 48 4.88 8.78 -1.13
N MET A 49 4.39 9.59 -2.07
CA MET A 49 5.02 9.76 -3.39
C MET A 49 6.47 10.28 -3.26
N GLN A 50 6.73 11.23 -2.36
CA GLN A 50 8.08 11.75 -2.13
C GLN A 50 9.02 10.67 -1.59
N GLU A 51 8.55 9.85 -0.64
CA GLU A 51 9.32 8.72 -0.08
C GLU A 51 9.62 7.65 -1.16
N LEU A 52 8.70 7.44 -2.09
CA LEU A 52 8.82 6.43 -3.15
C LEU A 52 9.51 6.95 -4.42
N THR A 53 9.92 8.21 -4.49
CA THR A 53 10.58 8.78 -5.67
C THR A 53 11.83 7.98 -6.05
N ALA A 54 12.76 7.77 -5.12
CA ALA A 54 14.00 7.04 -5.41
C ALA A 54 13.76 5.55 -5.77
N PRO A 55 12.93 4.77 -5.06
CA PRO A 55 12.57 3.43 -5.51
C PRO A 55 11.91 3.38 -6.90
N ALA A 56 11.04 4.34 -7.22
CA ALA A 56 10.38 4.42 -8.51
C ALA A 56 11.37 4.75 -9.64
N GLU A 57 12.28 5.70 -9.43
CA GLU A 57 13.34 6.04 -10.38
C GLU A 57 14.25 4.84 -10.67
N LEU A 58 14.66 4.08 -9.65
CA LEU A 58 15.47 2.88 -9.81
C LEU A 58 14.80 1.80 -10.69
N LYS A 59 13.47 1.79 -10.75
CA LYS A 59 12.67 0.90 -11.58
C LYS A 59 12.13 1.55 -12.85
N ASN A 60 12.51 2.81 -13.12
CA ASN A 60 11.97 3.57 -14.26
C ASN A 60 10.43 3.62 -14.23
N VAL A 61 9.83 3.73 -13.04
CA VAL A 61 8.37 3.83 -12.83
C VAL A 61 8.00 5.28 -12.59
N SER A 62 6.99 5.78 -13.29
CA SER A 62 6.43 7.11 -13.07
C SER A 62 5.29 7.05 -12.05
N ILE A 63 5.21 8.02 -11.14
CA ILE A 63 4.08 8.16 -10.20
C ILE A 63 3.33 9.45 -10.54
N GLN A 64 2.02 9.36 -10.70
CA GLN A 64 1.13 10.49 -10.93
C GLN A 64 0.11 10.61 -9.81
N LEU A 65 -0.08 11.81 -9.29
CA LEU A 65 -1.07 12.12 -8.26
C LEU A 65 -2.14 13.02 -8.87
N GLU A 66 -3.38 12.54 -8.88
CA GLU A 66 -4.56 13.20 -9.45
C GLU A 66 -5.62 13.43 -8.37
N GLY A 67 -6.36 14.51 -8.49
CA GLY A 67 -7.45 14.84 -7.57
C GLY A 67 -7.19 16.10 -6.76
N THR A 68 -7.95 16.26 -5.70
CA THR A 68 -7.94 17.45 -4.85
C THR A 68 -7.91 17.05 -3.38
N LYS A 69 -7.82 18.05 -2.51
CA LYS A 69 -7.95 17.88 -1.06
C LYS A 69 -9.18 17.05 -0.73
N THR A 70 -8.97 15.92 -0.08
CA THR A 70 -10.00 14.97 0.35
C THR A 70 -9.76 14.61 1.80
N VAL A 71 -10.65 15.05 2.69
CA VAL A 71 -10.46 14.91 4.14
C VAL A 71 -11.32 13.78 4.68
N ILE A 72 -10.70 12.93 5.50
CA ILE A 72 -11.38 11.89 6.27
C ILE A 72 -11.10 12.05 7.76
N GLN A 73 -11.96 11.49 8.61
CA GLN A 73 -11.60 11.23 10.01
C GLN A 73 -10.91 9.90 10.11
N GLY A 74 -9.75 9.85 10.77
CA GLY A 74 -8.98 8.62 10.87
C GLY A 74 -7.81 8.71 11.82
N ILE A 75 -7.07 7.62 11.91
CA ILE A 75 -5.84 7.50 12.70
C ILE A 75 -4.65 7.79 11.77
N PRO A 76 -3.93 8.92 11.92
CA PRO A 76 -2.95 9.38 10.94
C PRO A 76 -1.89 8.34 10.56
N GLN A 77 -1.33 7.64 11.54
CA GLN A 77 -0.29 6.64 11.31
C GLN A 77 -0.80 5.45 10.48
N LEU A 78 -2.06 5.05 10.69
CA LEU A 78 -2.67 3.94 9.96
C LEU A 78 -3.01 4.33 8.52
N VAL A 79 -3.60 5.51 8.35
CA VAL A 79 -3.94 6.02 7.02
C VAL A 79 -2.68 6.24 6.18
N SER A 80 -1.62 6.82 6.76
CA SER A 80 -0.31 6.94 6.09
C SER A 80 0.27 5.58 5.72
N GLY A 81 0.18 4.59 6.61
CA GLY A 81 0.61 3.22 6.33
C GLY A 81 -0.20 2.55 5.21
N ILE A 82 -1.51 2.75 5.16
CA ILE A 82 -2.38 2.26 4.07
C ILE A 82 -1.92 2.82 2.73
N VAL A 83 -1.82 4.15 2.64
CA VAL A 83 -1.46 4.85 1.40
C VAL A 83 -0.07 4.42 0.94
N PHE A 84 0.91 4.41 1.86
CA PHE A 84 2.27 3.99 1.55
C PHE A 84 2.33 2.54 1.04
N ASN A 85 1.70 1.58 1.73
CA ASN A 85 1.72 0.18 1.33
C ASN A 85 1.08 -0.07 -0.05
N LEU A 86 0.00 0.63 -0.38
CA LEU A 86 -0.61 0.52 -1.71
C LEU A 86 0.32 1.06 -2.79
N MET A 87 0.92 2.23 -2.58
CA MET A 87 1.82 2.86 -3.55
C MET A 87 3.14 2.09 -3.67
N ASP A 88 3.72 1.61 -2.58
CA ASP A 88 4.94 0.81 -2.55
C ASP A 88 4.75 -0.50 -3.33
N ASN A 89 3.64 -1.20 -3.12
CA ASN A 89 3.29 -2.38 -3.91
C ASN A 89 3.15 -2.05 -5.40
N ALA A 90 2.48 -0.95 -5.74
CA ALA A 90 2.31 -0.50 -7.13
C ALA A 90 3.65 -0.19 -7.81
N VAL A 91 4.65 0.31 -7.09
CA VAL A 91 6.02 0.51 -7.58
C VAL A 91 6.78 -0.81 -7.63
N LYS A 92 6.75 -1.61 -6.55
CA LYS A 92 7.51 -2.87 -6.41
C LYS A 92 7.13 -3.91 -7.46
N TYR A 93 5.84 -4.04 -7.75
CA TYR A 93 5.32 -5.04 -8.70
C TYR A 93 5.04 -4.46 -10.09
N ASN A 94 5.53 -3.24 -10.35
CA ASN A 94 5.44 -2.66 -11.69
C ASN A 94 6.49 -3.27 -12.64
N LYS A 95 6.27 -3.04 -13.92
CA LYS A 95 7.25 -3.32 -14.99
C LYS A 95 8.17 -2.11 -15.21
N ASP A 96 9.30 -2.32 -15.84
CA ASP A 96 10.18 -1.26 -16.30
C ASP A 96 9.43 -0.29 -17.23
N GLY A 97 9.61 1.02 -17.04
CA GLY A 97 8.87 2.05 -17.76
C GLY A 97 7.37 2.12 -17.42
N GLY A 98 6.97 1.53 -16.28
CA GLY A 98 5.58 1.49 -15.86
C GLY A 98 5.06 2.79 -15.24
N LEU A 99 3.77 2.78 -14.90
CA LEU A 99 3.06 3.93 -14.37
C LEU A 99 2.28 3.53 -13.11
N VAL A 100 2.29 4.39 -12.11
CA VAL A 100 1.40 4.36 -10.94
C VAL A 100 0.56 5.63 -10.94
N ILE A 101 -0.75 5.50 -10.86
CA ILE A 101 -1.68 6.63 -10.77
C ILE A 101 -2.40 6.54 -9.43
N VAL A 102 -2.28 7.58 -8.63
CA VAL A 102 -3.01 7.75 -7.37
C VAL A 102 -4.11 8.78 -7.59
N ARG A 103 -5.36 8.37 -7.46
CA ARG A 103 -6.53 9.24 -7.61
C ARG A 103 -7.24 9.44 -6.29
N LEU A 104 -7.59 10.68 -6.03
CA LEU A 104 -8.31 11.11 -4.85
C LEU A 104 -9.54 11.93 -5.24
N GLY A 105 -10.64 11.67 -4.58
CA GLY A 105 -11.91 12.35 -4.86
C GLY A 105 -13.02 11.89 -3.93
N GLU A 106 -14.23 12.21 -4.32
CA GLU A 106 -15.45 11.81 -3.61
C GLU A 106 -16.41 11.12 -4.59
N GLU A 107 -16.99 10.02 -4.15
CA GLU A 107 -18.06 9.32 -4.86
C GLU A 107 -19.24 9.10 -3.89
N LYS A 108 -20.43 9.63 -4.27
CA LYS A 108 -21.66 9.47 -3.47
C LYS A 108 -21.51 9.92 -1.99
N GLY A 109 -20.71 10.96 -1.75
CA GLY A 109 -20.42 11.46 -0.41
C GLY A 109 -19.38 10.66 0.38
N GLN A 110 -18.73 9.66 -0.22
CA GLN A 110 -17.64 8.92 0.38
C GLN A 110 -16.30 9.40 -0.19
N ALA A 111 -15.30 9.55 0.66
CA ALA A 111 -13.94 9.83 0.20
C ALA A 111 -13.34 8.58 -0.45
N VAL A 112 -12.74 8.77 -1.62
CA VAL A 112 -12.19 7.69 -2.44
C VAL A 112 -10.71 7.90 -2.65
N LEU A 113 -9.93 6.85 -2.38
CA LEU A 113 -8.53 6.71 -2.77
C LEU A 113 -8.42 5.53 -3.73
N THR A 114 -7.88 5.74 -4.92
CA THR A 114 -7.58 4.69 -5.87
C THR A 114 -6.10 4.71 -6.24
N VAL A 115 -5.44 3.57 -6.12
CA VAL A 115 -4.07 3.35 -6.60
C VAL A 115 -4.10 2.34 -7.73
N THR A 116 -3.68 2.76 -8.91
CA THR A 116 -3.66 1.93 -10.13
C THR A 116 -2.23 1.83 -10.65
N ASP A 117 -1.78 0.62 -10.95
CA ASP A 117 -0.49 0.36 -11.58
C ASP A 117 -0.64 -0.35 -12.94
N THR A 118 0.42 -0.27 -13.74
CA THR A 118 0.53 -0.99 -15.03
C THR A 118 1.42 -2.21 -14.94
N GLY A 119 1.57 -2.78 -13.75
CA GLY A 119 2.52 -3.84 -13.42
C GLY A 119 2.13 -5.23 -13.89
N ILE A 120 2.64 -6.22 -13.17
CA ILE A 120 2.46 -7.64 -13.53
C ILE A 120 1.03 -8.14 -13.35
N GLY A 121 0.21 -7.47 -12.53
CA GLY A 121 -1.12 -7.92 -12.16
C GLY A 121 -1.13 -9.17 -11.27
N ILE A 122 -2.32 -9.56 -10.85
CA ILE A 122 -2.55 -10.67 -9.92
C ILE A 122 -3.59 -11.60 -10.54
N SER A 123 -3.28 -12.89 -10.61
CA SER A 123 -4.21 -13.88 -11.13
C SER A 123 -5.41 -14.08 -10.18
N PRO A 124 -6.60 -14.42 -10.69
CA PRO A 124 -7.85 -14.48 -9.91
C PRO A 124 -7.74 -15.34 -8.65
N GLU A 125 -7.05 -16.47 -8.71
CA GLU A 125 -6.87 -17.39 -7.59
C GLU A 125 -6.06 -16.81 -6.41
N HIS A 126 -5.36 -15.70 -6.63
CA HIS A 126 -4.55 -15.04 -5.60
C HIS A 126 -5.17 -13.74 -5.05
N GLN A 127 -6.14 -13.14 -5.76
CA GLN A 127 -6.67 -11.81 -5.45
C GLN A 127 -7.26 -11.67 -4.04
N GLU A 128 -7.95 -12.70 -3.56
CA GLU A 128 -8.47 -12.71 -2.18
C GLU A 128 -7.34 -12.94 -1.17
N ARG A 129 -6.38 -13.80 -1.54
CA ARG A 129 -5.33 -14.27 -0.65
C ARG A 129 -4.20 -13.27 -0.43
N VAL A 130 -3.99 -12.32 -1.36
CA VAL A 130 -2.93 -11.31 -1.21
C VAL A 130 -3.14 -10.39 0.00
N PHE A 131 -4.34 -10.38 0.58
CA PHE A 131 -4.66 -9.70 1.83
C PHE A 131 -4.43 -10.55 3.10
N GLU A 132 -4.05 -11.82 2.95
CA GLU A 132 -3.67 -12.68 4.07
C GLU A 132 -2.26 -12.31 4.58
N ARG A 133 -2.03 -12.44 5.89
CA ARG A 133 -0.71 -12.19 6.49
C ARG A 133 0.33 -13.17 5.94
N PHE A 134 1.51 -12.66 5.56
CA PHE A 134 2.65 -13.44 5.03
C PHE A 134 2.39 -14.13 3.68
N TYR A 135 1.24 -13.86 3.05
CA TYR A 135 0.95 -14.44 1.76
C TYR A 135 1.74 -13.76 0.64
N ARG A 136 2.26 -14.58 -0.28
CA ARG A 136 3.00 -14.13 -1.47
C ARG A 136 2.69 -15.08 -2.62
N VAL A 137 2.39 -14.51 -3.79
CA VAL A 137 2.03 -15.27 -5.00
C VAL A 137 3.16 -16.20 -5.45
N ASP A 138 4.41 -15.73 -5.40
CA ASP A 138 5.58 -16.50 -5.78
C ASP A 138 6.71 -16.31 -4.75
N LYS A 139 7.15 -17.41 -4.12
CA LYS A 139 8.22 -17.39 -3.12
C LYS A 139 9.62 -17.29 -3.74
N SER A 140 9.78 -17.60 -5.04
CA SER A 140 11.07 -17.61 -5.72
C SER A 140 11.44 -16.27 -6.35
N HIS A 141 10.56 -15.66 -7.13
CA HIS A 141 10.76 -14.32 -7.71
C HIS A 141 10.64 -13.20 -6.68
N SER A 142 9.83 -13.41 -5.66
CA SER A 142 9.63 -12.43 -4.61
C SER A 142 10.81 -12.27 -3.64
N LYS A 143 11.81 -13.15 -3.67
CA LYS A 143 13.09 -12.93 -2.94
C LYS A 143 13.92 -11.80 -3.55
N GLU A 144 13.84 -11.61 -4.85
CA GLU A 144 14.56 -10.53 -5.56
C GLU A 144 13.86 -9.18 -5.43
N ILE A 145 12.52 -9.17 -5.38
CA ILE A 145 11.71 -7.94 -5.30
C ILE A 145 11.66 -7.39 -3.86
N GLY A 146 11.96 -8.23 -2.84
CA GLY A 146 11.80 -7.87 -1.42
C GLY A 146 10.33 -7.77 -1.01
N GLY A 147 10.04 -7.89 0.26
CA GLY A 147 8.70 -7.71 0.82
C GLY A 147 8.40 -8.73 1.91
N THR A 148 7.68 -8.27 2.93
CA THR A 148 7.32 -9.05 4.13
C THR A 148 6.10 -9.95 3.91
N GLY A 149 5.25 -9.61 2.93
CA GLY A 149 3.91 -10.20 2.76
C GLY A 149 2.89 -9.66 3.77
N LEU A 150 3.21 -8.54 4.42
CA LEU A 150 2.34 -7.91 5.42
C LEU A 150 1.65 -6.64 4.91
N GLY A 151 2.19 -5.98 3.87
CA GLY A 151 1.70 -4.68 3.41
C GLY A 151 0.20 -4.65 3.10
N LEU A 152 -0.32 -5.58 2.29
CA LEU A 152 -1.76 -5.61 1.97
C LEU A 152 -2.62 -6.08 3.15
N SER A 153 -2.08 -6.89 4.06
CA SER A 153 -2.81 -7.22 5.30
C SER A 153 -2.93 -6.02 6.24
N ILE A 154 -1.91 -5.15 6.29
CA ILE A 154 -1.97 -3.86 7.00
C ILE A 154 -3.04 -2.96 6.37
N VAL A 155 -3.08 -2.89 5.03
CA VAL A 155 -4.13 -2.14 4.30
C VAL A 155 -5.52 -2.64 4.67
N LYS A 156 -5.75 -3.96 4.62
CA LYS A 156 -7.05 -4.58 4.96
C LYS A 156 -7.46 -4.27 6.39
N HIS A 157 -6.56 -4.44 7.34
CA HIS A 157 -6.85 -4.23 8.75
C HIS A 157 -7.09 -2.74 9.05
N GLY A 158 -6.24 -1.86 8.54
CA GLY A 158 -6.41 -0.41 8.68
C GLY A 158 -7.69 0.09 8.03
N ALA A 159 -8.05 -0.38 6.83
CA ALA A 159 -9.31 -0.06 6.18
C ALA A 159 -10.52 -0.52 7.02
N SER A 160 -10.47 -1.75 7.57
CA SER A 160 -11.52 -2.29 8.44
C SER A 160 -11.73 -1.43 9.69
N LEU A 161 -10.67 -0.96 10.34
CA LEU A 161 -10.75 -0.06 11.50
C LEU A 161 -11.41 1.28 11.17
N HIS A 162 -11.23 1.77 9.94
CA HIS A 162 -11.83 3.01 9.47
C HIS A 162 -13.22 2.81 8.83
N GLY A 163 -13.76 1.57 8.85
CA GLY A 163 -15.02 1.25 8.17
C GLY A 163 -14.96 1.41 6.65
N ALA A 164 -13.75 1.45 6.09
CA ALA A 164 -13.55 1.62 4.66
C ALA A 164 -13.74 0.31 3.90
N GLN A 165 -14.34 0.39 2.70
CA GLN A 165 -14.48 -0.74 1.78
C GLN A 165 -13.28 -0.80 0.86
N ILE A 166 -12.81 -2.02 0.54
CA ILE A 166 -11.72 -2.27 -0.40
C ILE A 166 -12.30 -2.96 -1.64
N HIS A 167 -12.01 -2.40 -2.81
CA HIS A 167 -12.26 -3.04 -4.09
C HIS A 167 -10.92 -3.21 -4.83
N MET A 168 -10.70 -4.40 -5.38
CA MET A 168 -9.53 -4.71 -6.20
C MET A 168 -9.99 -5.20 -7.56
N ASP A 169 -9.41 -4.64 -8.61
CA ASP A 169 -9.47 -5.15 -9.98
C ASP A 169 -8.04 -5.37 -10.47
N SER A 170 -7.76 -6.58 -10.93
CA SER A 170 -6.41 -6.94 -11.38
C SER A 170 -6.46 -7.95 -12.50
N GLN A 171 -5.61 -7.75 -13.50
CA GLN A 171 -5.42 -8.66 -14.60
C GLN A 171 -3.94 -8.90 -14.86
N VAL A 172 -3.55 -10.17 -14.96
CA VAL A 172 -2.15 -10.56 -15.27
C VAL A 172 -1.67 -9.86 -16.55
N GLY A 173 -0.52 -9.20 -16.47
CA GLY A 173 0.10 -8.45 -17.55
C GLY A 173 -0.47 -7.05 -17.81
N ARG A 174 -1.56 -6.65 -17.15
CA ARG A 174 -2.18 -5.32 -17.29
C ARG A 174 -2.01 -4.42 -16.08
N GLY A 175 -1.80 -5.01 -14.89
CA GLY A 175 -1.63 -4.29 -13.65
C GLY A 175 -2.77 -4.50 -12.67
N THR A 176 -2.78 -3.69 -11.62
CA THR A 176 -3.74 -3.78 -10.50
C THR A 176 -4.30 -2.39 -10.18
N SER A 177 -5.57 -2.33 -9.85
CA SER A 177 -6.24 -1.16 -9.29
C SER A 177 -6.84 -1.53 -7.94
N VAL A 178 -6.46 -0.81 -6.89
CA VAL A 178 -7.05 -0.95 -5.56
C VAL A 178 -7.72 0.35 -5.18
N GLN A 179 -9.02 0.26 -4.88
CA GLN A 179 -9.86 1.38 -4.46
C GLN A 179 -10.26 1.21 -3.01
N LEU A 180 -10.15 2.28 -2.24
CA LEU A 180 -10.64 2.41 -0.87
C LEU A 180 -11.74 3.47 -0.83
N LEU A 181 -12.90 3.10 -0.28
CA LEU A 181 -14.02 3.99 -0.03
C LEU A 181 -14.16 4.19 1.47
N PHE A 182 -13.85 5.39 1.94
CA PHE A 182 -13.99 5.75 3.34
C PHE A 182 -15.41 6.25 3.60
N PRO A 183 -16.04 5.82 4.72
CA PRO A 183 -17.38 6.29 5.06
C PRO A 183 -17.38 7.80 5.30
N HIS A 184 -18.52 8.44 5.04
CA HIS A 184 -18.73 9.82 5.43
C HIS A 184 -18.82 9.85 6.97
N HIS A 185 -17.96 10.62 7.61
CA HIS A 185 -18.13 10.97 9.02
C HIS A 185 -18.74 12.36 9.09
N GLU A 186 -20.00 12.42 9.57
CA GLU A 186 -20.67 13.66 9.93
C GLU A 186 -19.95 14.38 11.07
#